data_5038693aba88322d8ef87a0856186d22
#
_entry.id   5038693aba88322d8ef87a0856186d22
#
_cell.length_a   1.000
_cell.length_b   1.000
_cell.length_c   1.000
_cell.angle_alpha   90.00
_cell.angle_beta   90.00
_cell.angle_gamma   90.00
#
_symmetry.space_group_name_H-M   'P 1'
#
loop_
_entity.id
_entity.type
_entity.pdbx_description
1 polymer ?
#
loop_
_entity_poly.entity_id
_entity_poly.type
_entity_poly.pdbx_seq_one_letter_code
_entity_poly.pdbx_strand_id
1 'polypeptide(L)'
;MYEKTCFCGDVKIKIPEKPLLHFMCHCNDCDKLWNGLYMGFAFSTNEIELSGDQRTFCFKGGSGQNLEVDFCGICGTRMASRPEIVDGLTYIPAGLLKGEIKFTPHVELFAYNKYQWVGNASSLKDSFDHNGTVERLSAIIEAVASHN
;
A
#
# COMPACT_ATOMS: atom_id res chain seq x y z
N MET A 1 -3.04 15.73 9.61
CA MET A 1 -3.42 15.34 8.22
C MET A 1 -2.40 15.91 7.24
N TYR A 2 -1.87 15.06 6.40
CA TYR A 2 -1.06 15.49 5.27
C TYR A 2 -1.95 15.69 4.05
N GLU A 3 -1.67 16.70 3.25
CA GLU A 3 -2.32 16.93 1.96
C GLU A 3 -1.28 16.77 0.87
N LYS A 4 -1.51 15.82 -0.04
CA LYS A 4 -0.59 15.49 -1.13
C LYS A 4 -1.32 15.54 -2.47
N THR A 5 -0.55 15.67 -3.54
CA THR A 5 -1.09 15.71 -4.90
C THR A 5 -0.40 14.68 -5.78
N CYS A 6 -1.06 14.34 -6.88
CA CYS A 6 -0.41 13.65 -7.99
C CYS A 6 0.65 14.54 -8.65
N PHE A 7 1.40 13.99 -9.59
CA PHE A 7 2.47 14.71 -10.26
C PHE A 7 2.00 16.01 -10.93
N CYS A 8 0.84 15.99 -11.60
CA CYS A 8 0.31 17.19 -12.28
C CYS A 8 -0.48 18.13 -11.34
N GLY A 9 -0.77 17.71 -10.11
CA GLY A 9 -1.48 18.50 -9.12
C GLY A 9 -3.01 18.42 -9.16
N ASP A 10 -3.59 17.76 -10.16
CA ASP A 10 -5.04 17.70 -10.30
C ASP A 10 -5.73 16.84 -9.23
N VAL A 11 -5.17 15.65 -8.96
CA VAL A 11 -5.69 14.77 -7.91
C VAL A 11 -5.04 15.11 -6.58
N LYS A 12 -5.88 15.31 -5.56
CA LYS A 12 -5.46 15.64 -4.19
C LYS A 12 -5.92 14.55 -3.25
N ILE A 13 -5.09 14.27 -2.27
CA ILE A 13 -5.39 13.29 -1.24
C ILE A 13 -5.04 13.85 0.15
N LYS A 14 -5.95 13.65 1.10
CA LYS A 14 -5.70 13.94 2.52
C LYS A 14 -5.49 12.63 3.26
N ILE A 15 -4.43 12.57 4.03
CA ILE A 15 -3.92 11.35 4.65
C ILE A 15 -3.62 11.62 6.12
N PRO A 16 -4.04 10.73 7.06
CA PRO A 16 -3.65 10.85 8.47
C PRO A 16 -2.12 10.80 8.66
N GLU A 17 -1.65 11.29 9.79
CA GLU A 17 -0.21 11.33 10.10
C GLU A 17 0.36 9.97 10.50
N LYS A 18 -0.49 9.06 11.00
CA LYS A 18 -0.05 7.75 11.52
C LYS A 18 -0.64 6.62 10.71
N PRO A 19 0.19 5.93 9.90
CA PRO A 19 -0.26 4.72 9.23
C PRO A 19 -0.46 3.58 10.23
N LEU A 20 -1.36 2.66 9.89
CA LEU A 20 -1.58 1.43 10.65
C LEU A 20 -0.46 0.41 10.39
N LEU A 21 0.12 0.43 9.20
CA LEU A 21 1.12 -0.55 8.79
C LEU A 21 2.03 0.03 7.73
N HIS A 22 3.32 -0.36 7.78
CA HIS A 22 4.29 -0.16 6.71
C HIS A 22 4.59 -1.54 6.11
N PHE A 23 4.39 -1.72 4.81
CA PHE A 23 4.57 -3.03 4.19
C PHE A 23 5.17 -2.96 2.80
N MET A 24 5.72 -4.10 2.37
CA MET A 24 6.20 -4.32 1.01
C MET A 24 5.48 -5.52 0.40
N CYS A 25 5.27 -5.50 -0.90
CA CYS A 25 4.74 -6.63 -1.65
C CYS A 25 5.59 -6.88 -2.90
N HIS A 26 6.08 -8.12 -3.02
CA HIS A 26 6.94 -8.55 -4.13
C HIS A 26 6.19 -9.41 -5.14
N CYS A 27 4.86 -9.46 -5.13
CA CYS A 27 4.11 -10.29 -6.06
C CYS A 27 4.34 -9.84 -7.51
N ASN A 28 4.10 -10.77 -8.46
CA ASN A 28 4.32 -10.48 -9.87
C ASN A 28 3.41 -9.35 -10.39
N ASP A 29 2.20 -9.22 -9.85
CA ASP A 29 1.30 -8.12 -10.20
C ASP A 29 1.84 -6.78 -9.72
N CYS A 30 2.35 -6.72 -8.49
CA CYS A 30 3.01 -5.52 -7.96
C CYS A 30 4.28 -5.19 -8.74
N ASP A 31 5.08 -6.19 -9.11
CA ASP A 31 6.27 -6.01 -9.92
C ASP A 31 5.93 -5.34 -11.26
N LYS A 32 4.90 -5.82 -11.92
CA LYS A 32 4.44 -5.27 -13.20
C LYS A 32 3.82 -3.89 -13.06
N LEU A 33 2.97 -3.70 -12.07
CA LEU A 33 2.21 -2.46 -11.87
C LEU A 33 3.07 -1.35 -11.30
N TRP A 34 3.99 -1.67 -10.39
CA TRP A 34 4.81 -0.71 -9.64
C TRP A 34 6.30 -0.73 -10.04
N ASN A 35 6.66 -1.55 -11.01
CA ASN A 35 8.01 -1.67 -11.56
C ASN A 35 9.07 -2.07 -10.52
N GLY A 36 8.87 -3.23 -9.90
CA GLY A 36 9.82 -3.83 -8.98
C GLY A 36 9.18 -4.40 -7.72
N LEU A 37 8.79 -3.53 -6.82
CA LEU A 37 8.06 -3.94 -5.61
C LEU A 37 7.14 -2.81 -5.18
N TYR A 38 6.10 -3.16 -4.44
CA TYR A 38 5.24 -2.19 -3.81
C TYR A 38 5.74 -1.85 -2.42
N MET A 39 5.89 -0.58 -2.16
CA MET A 39 6.14 -0.03 -0.83
C MET A 39 4.95 0.84 -0.45
N GLY A 40 4.31 0.55 0.67
CA GLY A 40 3.13 1.30 1.03
C GLY A 40 2.82 1.34 2.52
N PHE A 41 1.90 2.21 2.81
CA PHE A 41 1.30 2.35 4.13
C PHE A 41 -0.16 1.92 4.07
N ALA A 42 -0.66 1.30 5.11
CA ALA A 42 -2.08 1.04 5.27
C ALA A 42 -2.71 2.07 6.20
N PHE A 43 -3.86 2.60 5.79
CA PHE A 43 -4.68 3.51 6.59
C PHE A 43 -6.12 3.03 6.62
N SER A 44 -6.91 3.54 7.56
CA SER A 44 -8.35 3.34 7.55
C SER A 44 -8.99 4.12 6.40
N THR A 45 -9.81 3.45 5.61
CA THR A 45 -10.42 4.04 4.40
C THR A 45 -11.25 5.28 4.73
N ASN A 46 -11.94 5.28 5.86
CA ASN A 46 -12.79 6.41 6.26
C ASN A 46 -12.02 7.68 6.66
N GLU A 47 -10.70 7.56 6.81
CA GLU A 47 -9.82 8.71 7.11
C GLU A 47 -9.14 9.28 5.88
N ILE A 48 -9.34 8.66 4.70
CA ILE A 48 -8.72 9.10 3.44
C ILE A 48 -9.74 9.87 2.61
N GLU A 49 -9.37 11.05 2.15
CA GLU A 49 -10.17 11.83 1.22
C GLU A 49 -9.41 12.03 -0.09
N LEU A 50 -10.01 11.62 -1.18
CA LEU A 50 -9.45 11.72 -2.53
C LEU A 50 -10.36 12.58 -3.39
N SER A 51 -9.79 13.55 -4.13
CA SER A 51 -10.54 14.45 -5.02
C SER A 51 -9.76 14.73 -6.30
N GLY A 52 -10.48 15.18 -7.35
CA GLY A 52 -9.92 15.46 -8.66
C GLY A 52 -10.31 14.43 -9.71
N ASP A 53 -9.69 14.48 -10.90
CA ASP A 53 -9.96 13.54 -12.01
C ASP A 53 -9.25 12.19 -11.75
N GLN A 54 -9.72 11.49 -10.75
CA GLN A 54 -9.25 10.15 -10.44
C GLN A 54 -10.00 9.10 -11.23
N ARG A 55 -9.30 8.07 -11.64
CA ARG A 55 -9.85 6.87 -12.28
C ARG A 55 -9.44 5.64 -11.48
N THR A 56 -10.19 4.57 -11.65
CA THR A 56 -9.96 3.33 -10.91
C THR A 56 -9.76 2.17 -11.89
N PHE A 57 -8.72 1.41 -11.66
CA PHE A 57 -8.45 0.14 -12.34
C PHE A 57 -8.64 -0.99 -11.33
N CYS A 58 -9.43 -2.00 -11.70
CA CYS A 58 -9.72 -3.14 -10.85
C CYS A 58 -9.17 -4.42 -11.48
N PHE A 59 -8.50 -5.25 -10.68
CA PHE A 59 -7.98 -6.55 -11.13
C PHE A 59 -7.97 -7.54 -9.97
N LYS A 60 -7.86 -8.84 -10.28
CA LYS A 60 -7.66 -9.88 -9.28
C LYS A 60 -6.19 -9.92 -8.86
N GLY A 61 -5.93 -9.61 -7.60
CA GLY A 61 -4.59 -9.67 -7.01
C GLY A 61 -4.19 -11.08 -6.58
N GLY A 62 -3.03 -11.17 -5.91
CA GLY A 62 -2.46 -12.43 -5.44
C GLY A 62 -3.31 -13.17 -4.39
N SER A 63 -4.25 -12.49 -3.75
CA SER A 63 -5.21 -13.12 -2.83
C SER A 63 -6.33 -13.88 -3.54
N GLY A 64 -6.47 -13.74 -4.86
CA GLY A 64 -7.61 -14.23 -5.62
C GLY A 64 -8.84 -13.31 -5.56
N GLN A 65 -8.78 -12.23 -4.78
CA GLN A 65 -9.82 -11.21 -4.66
C GLN A 65 -9.43 -9.93 -5.40
N ASN A 66 -10.39 -9.04 -5.59
CA ASN A 66 -10.18 -7.82 -6.34
C ASN A 66 -9.28 -6.84 -5.57
N LEU A 67 -8.50 -6.10 -6.34
CA LEU A 67 -7.75 -4.94 -5.87
C LEU A 67 -8.10 -3.76 -6.79
N GLU A 68 -8.52 -2.67 -6.19
CA GLU A 68 -8.79 -1.42 -6.91
C GLU A 68 -7.61 -0.48 -6.74
N VAL A 69 -7.15 0.11 -7.84
CA VAL A 69 -6.08 1.11 -7.85
C VAL A 69 -6.62 2.42 -8.39
N ASP A 70 -6.56 3.46 -7.57
CA ASP A 70 -6.94 4.81 -7.98
C ASP A 70 -5.72 5.55 -8.51
N PHE A 71 -5.87 6.18 -9.65
CA PHE A 71 -4.80 6.93 -10.31
C PHE A 71 -5.34 8.21 -10.94
N CYS A 72 -4.45 9.18 -11.14
CA CYS A 72 -4.81 10.41 -11.85
C CYS A 72 -5.08 10.12 -13.32
N GLY A 73 -6.24 10.52 -13.81
CA GLY A 73 -6.61 10.34 -15.22
C GLY A 73 -5.80 11.19 -16.18
N ILE A 74 -5.06 12.19 -15.70
CA ILE A 74 -4.26 13.10 -16.50
C ILE A 74 -2.78 12.64 -16.53
N CYS A 75 -2.14 12.47 -15.38
CA CYS A 75 -0.70 12.14 -15.33
C CYS A 75 -0.39 10.68 -14.97
N GLY A 76 -1.39 9.90 -14.60
CA GLY A 76 -1.22 8.48 -14.29
C GLY A 76 -0.63 8.16 -12.92
N THR A 77 -0.34 9.14 -12.09
CA THR A 77 0.18 8.89 -10.73
C THR A 77 -0.80 8.01 -9.96
N ARG A 78 -0.30 6.91 -9.40
CA ARG A 78 -1.11 6.05 -8.55
C ARG A 78 -1.19 6.65 -7.16
N MET A 79 -2.41 6.84 -6.68
CA MET A 79 -2.67 7.57 -5.45
C MET A 79 -3.05 6.66 -4.28
N ALA A 80 -3.80 5.61 -4.54
CA ALA A 80 -4.33 4.73 -3.51
C ALA A 80 -4.69 3.36 -4.09
N SER A 81 -4.73 2.35 -3.23
CA SER A 81 -5.31 1.06 -3.61
C SER A 81 -6.13 0.49 -2.45
N ARG A 82 -7.18 -0.24 -2.80
CA ARG A 82 -8.13 -0.82 -1.84
C ARG A 82 -8.29 -2.30 -2.10
N PRO A 83 -7.75 -3.15 -1.21
CA PRO A 83 -7.89 -4.60 -1.34
C PRO A 83 -9.25 -5.07 -0.82
N GLU A 84 -9.96 -5.87 -1.61
CA GLU A 84 -11.22 -6.49 -1.19
C GLU A 84 -11.02 -7.43 0.00
N ILE A 85 -9.88 -8.14 0.04
CA ILE A 85 -9.59 -9.11 1.10
C ILE A 85 -9.51 -8.47 2.50
N VAL A 86 -9.19 -7.19 2.56
CA VAL A 86 -9.15 -6.42 3.83
C VAL A 86 -10.01 -5.18 3.64
N ASP A 87 -11.31 -5.36 3.76
CA ASP A 87 -12.25 -4.27 3.66
C ASP A 87 -11.99 -3.22 4.76
N GLY A 88 -12.15 -1.96 4.40
CA GLY A 88 -11.93 -0.84 5.30
C GLY A 88 -10.49 -0.33 5.34
N LEU A 89 -9.55 -0.94 4.60
CA LEU A 89 -8.18 -0.43 4.46
C LEU A 89 -7.95 0.19 3.09
N THR A 90 -7.17 1.26 3.10
CA THR A 90 -6.63 1.89 1.89
C THR A 90 -5.11 1.89 1.99
N TYR A 91 -4.46 1.41 0.93
CA TYR A 91 -3.00 1.44 0.82
C TYR A 91 -2.56 2.68 0.06
N ILE A 92 -1.59 3.38 0.61
CA ILE A 92 -1.01 4.59 0.01
C ILE A 92 0.45 4.30 -0.37
N PRO A 93 0.85 4.55 -1.63
CA PRO A 93 2.24 4.37 -2.03
C PRO A 93 3.19 5.21 -1.17
N ALA A 94 4.26 4.60 -0.69
CA ALA A 94 5.19 5.26 0.23
C ALA A 94 5.82 6.53 -0.38
N GLY A 95 5.98 6.56 -1.70
CA GLY A 95 6.55 7.72 -2.39
C GLY A 95 5.75 9.00 -2.26
N LEU A 96 4.42 8.91 -2.05
CA LEU A 96 3.58 10.09 -1.83
C LEU A 96 3.87 10.79 -0.50
N LEU A 97 4.36 10.04 0.48
CA LEU A 97 4.61 10.53 1.83
C LEU A 97 6.11 10.66 2.15
N LYS A 98 6.96 10.56 1.13
CA LYS A 98 8.39 10.74 1.31
C LYS A 98 8.68 12.16 1.79
N GLY A 99 9.38 12.26 2.92
CA GLY A 99 9.65 13.52 3.59
C GLY A 99 8.76 13.80 4.79
N GLU A 100 7.54 13.24 4.84
CA GLU A 100 6.65 13.33 6.00
C GLU A 100 6.75 12.11 6.89
N ILE A 101 6.67 10.91 6.30
CA ILE A 101 6.74 9.66 7.06
C ILE A 101 7.95 8.85 6.57
N LYS A 102 8.84 8.51 7.49
CA LYS A 102 9.94 7.59 7.19
C LYS A 102 9.37 6.20 6.95
N PHE A 103 9.59 5.65 5.77
CA PHE A 103 9.16 4.29 5.45
C PHE A 103 10.04 3.27 6.18
N THR A 104 9.44 2.49 7.05
CA THR A 104 10.11 1.45 7.86
C THR A 104 9.30 0.17 7.72
N PRO A 105 9.54 -0.67 6.72
CA PRO A 105 8.68 -1.83 6.47
C PRO A 105 8.71 -2.81 7.64
N HIS A 106 7.54 -3.21 8.11
CA HIS A 106 7.37 -4.19 9.18
C HIS A 106 6.94 -5.55 8.64
N VAL A 107 6.28 -5.58 7.50
CA VAL A 107 5.73 -6.78 6.87
C VAL A 107 6.15 -6.80 5.40
N GLU A 108 6.55 -7.97 4.92
CA GLU A 108 6.72 -8.18 3.48
C GLU A 108 5.89 -9.39 3.03
N LEU A 109 5.25 -9.24 1.87
CA LEU A 109 4.41 -10.25 1.23
C LEU A 109 5.09 -10.75 -0.04
N PHE A 110 4.85 -12.01 -0.38
CA PHE A 110 5.40 -12.65 -1.57
C PHE A 110 6.92 -12.58 -1.64
N ALA A 111 7.58 -12.81 -0.52
CA ALA A 111 9.04 -12.79 -0.44
C ALA A 111 9.69 -13.84 -1.36
N TYR A 112 8.97 -14.90 -1.72
CA TYR A 112 9.40 -15.90 -2.69
C TYR A 112 9.74 -15.28 -4.06
N ASN A 113 9.02 -14.23 -4.45
CA ASN A 113 9.20 -13.55 -5.74
C ASN A 113 10.19 -12.37 -5.66
N LYS A 114 10.79 -12.16 -4.51
CA LYS A 114 11.68 -11.03 -4.25
C LYS A 114 12.92 -11.07 -5.14
N TYR A 115 13.30 -9.92 -5.68
CA TYR A 115 14.58 -9.80 -6.38
C TYR A 115 15.74 -10.05 -5.43
N GLN A 116 16.78 -10.75 -5.91
CA GLN A 116 17.92 -11.12 -5.09
C GLN A 116 18.69 -9.92 -4.52
N TRP A 117 18.71 -8.81 -5.26
CA TRP A 117 19.40 -7.60 -4.80
C TRP A 117 18.66 -6.86 -3.68
N VAL A 118 17.38 -7.14 -3.47
CA VAL A 118 16.62 -6.57 -2.37
C VAL A 118 16.97 -7.35 -1.10
N GLY A 119 17.74 -6.72 -0.20
CA GLY A 119 18.07 -7.33 1.07
C GLY A 119 16.90 -7.38 2.04
N ASN A 120 17.16 -7.84 3.25
CA ASN A 120 16.20 -7.84 4.34
C ASN A 120 16.34 -6.54 5.13
N ALA A 121 15.25 -5.76 5.21
CA ALA A 121 15.23 -4.59 6.06
C ALA A 121 15.27 -5.02 7.54
N SER A 122 16.07 -4.36 8.35
CA SER A 122 16.20 -4.67 9.78
C SER A 122 14.90 -4.44 10.57
N SER A 123 13.99 -3.65 10.02
CA SER A 123 12.69 -3.35 10.61
C SER A 123 11.63 -4.44 10.39
N LEU A 124 11.90 -5.43 9.50
CA LEU A 124 10.94 -6.48 9.22
C LEU A 124 10.70 -7.35 10.44
N LYS A 125 9.42 -7.50 10.81
CA LYS A 125 8.95 -8.41 11.87
C LYS A 125 8.39 -9.69 11.27
N ASP A 126 7.68 -9.58 10.15
CA ASP A 126 7.00 -10.69 9.48
C ASP A 126 7.35 -10.69 8.00
N SER A 127 7.76 -11.85 7.50
CA SER A 127 8.03 -12.09 6.09
C SER A 127 7.26 -13.34 5.65
N PHE A 128 6.40 -13.18 4.65
CA PHE A 128 5.57 -14.26 4.11
C PHE A 128 6.02 -14.57 2.69
N ASP A 129 6.31 -15.84 2.41
CA ASP A 129 6.74 -16.29 1.08
C ASP A 129 5.66 -16.08 0.01
N HIS A 130 4.40 -16.17 0.43
CA HIS A 130 3.24 -15.98 -0.44
C HIS A 130 2.33 -14.88 0.11
N ASN A 131 1.04 -15.02 -0.12
CA ASN A 131 0.05 -14.05 0.32
C ASN A 131 -0.06 -13.94 1.85
N GLY A 132 0.20 -15.03 2.58
CA GLY A 132 0.10 -15.06 4.03
C GLY A 132 -1.28 -14.62 4.52
N THR A 133 -2.36 -15.07 3.87
CA THR A 133 -3.69 -14.48 4.06
C THR A 133 -4.13 -14.44 5.52
N VAL A 134 -4.01 -15.54 6.24
CA VAL A 134 -4.41 -15.61 7.66
C VAL A 134 -3.41 -14.82 8.53
N GLU A 135 -2.14 -15.09 8.35
CA GLU A 135 -1.05 -14.48 9.11
C GLU A 135 -0.99 -12.96 8.87
N ARG A 136 -1.21 -12.53 7.61
CA ARG A 136 -1.26 -11.12 7.24
C ARG A 136 -2.43 -10.41 7.91
N LEU A 137 -3.61 -11.01 7.94
CA LEU A 137 -4.77 -10.45 8.62
C LEU A 137 -4.51 -10.32 10.12
N SER A 138 -3.89 -11.32 10.72
CA SER A 138 -3.50 -11.28 12.14
C SER A 138 -2.52 -10.13 12.41
N ALA A 139 -1.49 -9.97 11.58
CA ALA A 139 -0.51 -8.90 11.71
C ALA A 139 -1.16 -7.51 11.57
N ILE A 140 -2.10 -7.36 10.65
CA ILE A 140 -2.85 -6.11 10.47
C ILE A 140 -3.72 -5.83 11.69
N ILE A 141 -4.42 -6.84 12.21
CA ILE A 141 -5.27 -6.70 13.41
C ILE A 141 -4.42 -6.29 14.61
N GLU A 142 -3.27 -6.91 14.82
CA GLU A 142 -2.34 -6.54 15.88
C GLU A 142 -1.83 -5.10 15.72
N ALA A 143 -1.49 -4.70 14.50
CA ALA A 143 -1.05 -3.34 14.20
C ALA A 143 -2.16 -2.32 14.51
N VAL A 144 -3.40 -2.60 14.14
CA VAL A 144 -4.56 -1.77 14.46
C VAL A 144 -4.77 -1.69 15.96
N ALA A 145 -4.70 -2.83 16.67
CA ALA A 145 -4.87 -2.87 18.12
C ALA A 145 -3.79 -2.06 18.85
N SER A 146 -2.54 -2.09 18.37
CA SER A 146 -1.43 -1.34 18.96
C SER A 146 -1.51 0.17 18.69
N HIS A 147 -2.31 0.61 17.71
CA HIS A 147 -2.55 2.02 17.38
C HIS A 147 -3.62 2.66 18.27
N ASN A 148 -4.47 1.84 18.83
CA ASN A 148 -5.51 2.27 19.76
C ASN A 148 -4.99 2.20 21.19
#